data_4ed954e889cc6133ce849c8b4c02b7b0
#
_entry.id   4ed954e889cc6133ce849c8b4c02b7b0
#
_cell.length_a   1.000
_cell.length_b   1.000
_cell.length_c   1.000
_cell.angle_alpha   90.00
_cell.angle_beta   90.00
_cell.angle_gamma   90.00
#
_symmetry.space_group_name_H-M   'P 1'
#
loop_
_entity.id
_entity.type
_entity.pdbx_description
1 polymer ?
#
loop_
_entity_poly.entity_id
_entity_poly.type
_entity_poly.pdbx_seq_one_letter_code
_entity_poly.pdbx_strand_id
1 'polypeptide(L)'
;MKRNQTATIDHTRRYALSSLLGLATAALLPSIARANAKDTQKSIVMVVQLNGPNLATDQRIAAHLGTRGYSVQLVDQDYRPELARDARLIVISSTVSSKDVLPGWRTLSVPLVTWENDLLDDLAMSGKRHDVDFGETEKERYLWLVNAPHPIAAGLPAGIANVYGKQATMSWGKPGLGASIIASVYGQPDKAAIFAYETGATMDYETLAPARRVMFFMSNDSFANLAQSGQQLFDAAIDWAIKR
;
A
#
# COMPACT_ATOMS: atom_id res chain seq x y z
N MET A 1 80.87 58.17 -4.02
CA MET A 1 81.68 58.03 -2.79
C MET A 1 81.24 56.78 -2.07
N LYS A 2 82.19 55.84 -1.94
CA LYS A 2 82.33 54.74 -0.98
C LYS A 2 81.10 53.77 -0.78
N ARG A 3 81.16 52.51 -1.28
CA ARG A 3 81.84 51.37 -0.66
C ARG A 3 81.03 50.89 0.57
N ASN A 4 80.66 49.69 0.85
CA ASN A 4 81.27 48.36 0.64
C ASN A 4 80.12 47.32 1.01
N GLN A 5 80.03 46.28 0.27
CA GLN A 5 80.60 44.95 0.50
C GLN A 5 79.97 44.19 1.67
N THR A 6 79.42 43.09 1.25
CA THR A 6 79.73 41.69 1.65
C THR A 6 79.12 41.27 2.98
N ALA A 7 78.53 40.12 3.16
CA ALA A 7 78.95 38.78 2.80
C ALA A 7 77.78 37.75 3.00
N THR A 8 77.81 36.83 2.17
CA THR A 8 77.49 35.41 2.29
C THR A 8 77.52 34.82 3.71
N ILE A 9 76.65 33.85 4.03
CA ILE A 9 76.90 32.50 4.52
C ILE A 9 75.56 31.83 4.80
N ASP A 10 75.19 30.89 4.02
CA ASP A 10 74.91 29.49 4.08
C ASP A 10 74.85 28.90 5.49
N HIS A 11 73.84 28.17 5.79
CA HIS A 11 73.82 26.85 6.42
C HIS A 11 72.40 26.25 6.70
N THR A 12 72.15 25.27 5.92
CA THR A 12 71.78 23.91 6.36
C THR A 12 70.41 23.67 7.08
N ARG A 13 69.62 22.96 6.36
CA ARG A 13 68.87 21.77 6.81
C ARG A 13 68.51 21.71 8.29
N ARG A 14 67.22 21.60 8.50
CA ARG A 14 66.71 20.51 9.35
C ARG A 14 65.22 20.25 9.13
N TYR A 15 64.95 19.03 8.91
CA TYR A 15 63.72 18.27 8.87
C TYR A 15 62.70 18.64 9.94
N ALA A 16 61.44 18.71 9.58
CA ALA A 16 60.33 18.36 10.48
C ALA A 16 59.30 17.58 9.69
N LEU A 17 59.34 16.28 9.87
CA LEU A 17 58.21 15.39 9.75
C LEU A 17 57.18 15.74 10.82
N SER A 18 55.96 15.99 10.45
CA SER A 18 54.76 15.76 11.29
C SER A 18 53.57 16.02 10.39
N SER A 19 52.93 15.04 10.18
CA SER A 19 51.75 14.36 10.65
C SER A 19 50.64 14.34 9.61
N LEU A 20 50.74 13.28 8.84
CA LEU A 20 49.55 12.67 8.19
C LEU A 20 48.83 11.81 9.25
N LEU A 21 47.83 12.36 9.89
CA LEU A 21 46.79 11.59 10.58
C LEU A 21 45.56 12.48 10.70
N GLY A 22 44.52 12.17 9.98
CA GLY A 22 43.24 12.84 10.18
C GLY A 22 42.32 12.88 8.97
N LEU A 23 42.11 11.77 8.27
CA LEU A 23 41.02 11.69 7.28
C LEU A 23 40.63 10.20 7.08
N ALA A 24 39.93 9.67 8.06
CA ALA A 24 39.29 8.35 7.89
C ALA A 24 38.12 8.13 8.88
N THR A 25 37.14 9.06 8.95
CA THR A 25 35.92 8.79 9.74
C THR A 25 34.65 9.45 9.18
N ALA A 26 34.54 9.65 7.86
CA ALA A 26 33.34 10.26 7.30
C ALA A 26 32.62 9.43 6.21
N ALA A 27 32.93 8.13 6.09
CA ALA A 27 32.37 7.32 4.97
C ALA A 27 31.35 6.25 5.36
N LEU A 28 30.90 6.17 6.63
CA LEU A 28 29.98 5.11 7.08
C LEU A 28 28.53 5.52 7.34
N LEU A 29 28.20 6.81 7.26
CA LEU A 29 26.84 7.29 7.55
C LEU A 29 25.83 7.27 6.38
N PRO A 30 26.20 7.26 5.08
CA PRO A 30 25.19 7.24 4.01
C PRO A 30 24.56 5.88 3.74
N SER A 31 25.17 4.77 4.20
CA SER A 31 24.61 3.43 3.92
C SER A 31 23.46 3.04 4.85
N ILE A 32 23.48 3.46 6.11
CA ILE A 32 22.41 3.14 7.08
C ILE A 32 21.15 3.97 6.75
N ALA A 33 21.31 5.25 6.44
CA ALA A 33 20.18 6.09 6.04
C ALA A 33 19.55 5.66 4.70
N ARG A 34 20.35 5.13 3.77
CA ARG A 34 19.85 4.60 2.49
C ARG A 34 19.18 3.23 2.65
N ALA A 35 19.63 2.37 3.56
CA ALA A 35 19.00 1.11 3.88
C ALA A 35 17.62 1.35 4.51
N ASN A 36 17.50 2.24 5.50
CA ASN A 36 16.23 2.58 6.12
C ASN A 36 15.25 3.28 5.14
N ALA A 37 15.73 4.17 4.27
CA ALA A 37 14.90 4.79 3.25
C ALA A 37 14.41 3.79 2.18
N LYS A 38 15.19 2.78 1.86
CA LYS A 38 14.82 1.73 0.91
C LYS A 38 13.82 0.73 1.52
N ASP A 39 13.90 0.47 2.82
CA ASP A 39 12.96 -0.38 3.56
C ASP A 39 11.59 0.31 3.75
N THR A 40 11.55 1.59 4.10
CA THR A 40 10.30 2.34 4.22
C THR A 40 9.57 2.48 2.88
N GLN A 41 10.31 2.52 1.76
CA GLN A 41 9.71 2.64 0.43
C GLN A 41 8.94 1.39 -0.02
N LYS A 42 9.09 0.26 0.66
CA LYS A 42 8.45 -1.02 0.35
C LYS A 42 7.62 -1.59 1.49
N SER A 43 7.44 -0.84 2.58
CA SER A 43 6.75 -1.32 3.77
C SER A 43 5.23 -1.29 3.61
N ILE A 44 4.59 -2.41 3.88
CA ILE A 44 3.14 -2.56 3.96
C ILE A 44 2.77 -2.91 5.40
N VAL A 45 1.85 -2.16 5.99
CA VAL A 45 1.19 -2.55 7.24
C VAL A 45 -0.13 -3.22 6.86
N MET A 46 -0.30 -4.49 7.22
CA MET A 46 -1.50 -5.26 6.94
C MET A 46 -2.23 -5.57 8.24
N VAL A 47 -3.41 -4.99 8.39
CA VAL A 47 -4.30 -5.14 9.56
C VAL A 47 -5.14 -6.39 9.37
N VAL A 48 -5.05 -7.29 10.33
CA VAL A 48 -5.67 -8.63 10.31
C VAL A 48 -6.16 -9.01 11.69
N GLN A 49 -6.91 -10.09 11.81
CA GLN A 49 -7.18 -10.72 13.12
C GLN A 49 -6.09 -11.74 13.43
N LEU A 50 -5.07 -11.36 14.23
CA LEU A 50 -3.90 -12.21 14.50
C LEU A 50 -4.24 -13.52 15.22
N ASN A 51 -5.34 -13.55 15.98
CA ASN A 51 -5.82 -14.76 16.67
C ASN A 51 -7.04 -15.35 15.97
N GLY A 52 -7.35 -14.93 14.74
CA GLY A 52 -8.52 -15.38 14.00
C GLY A 52 -8.31 -16.69 13.23
N PRO A 53 -9.41 -17.37 12.87
CA PRO A 53 -9.35 -18.66 12.16
C PRO A 53 -8.77 -18.52 10.75
N ASN A 54 -8.80 -17.34 10.16
CA ASN A 54 -8.39 -17.08 8.78
C ASN A 54 -6.98 -16.48 8.65
N LEU A 55 -6.22 -16.37 9.74
CA LEU A 55 -4.84 -15.82 9.74
C LEU A 55 -3.93 -16.48 8.68
N ALA A 56 -4.12 -17.78 8.43
CA ALA A 56 -3.33 -18.48 7.40
C ALA A 56 -3.54 -17.90 5.99
N THR A 57 -4.71 -17.32 5.69
CA THR A 57 -4.95 -16.61 4.43
C THR A 57 -4.17 -15.31 4.37
N ASP A 58 -4.18 -14.52 5.44
CA ASP A 58 -3.40 -13.27 5.52
C ASP A 58 -1.90 -13.51 5.43
N GLN A 59 -1.40 -14.58 6.05
CA GLN A 59 0.01 -14.98 5.92
C GLN A 59 0.37 -15.35 4.48
N ARG A 60 -0.53 -15.99 3.72
CA ARG A 60 -0.33 -16.28 2.28
C ARG A 60 -0.29 -14.99 1.45
N ILE A 61 -1.18 -14.04 1.76
CA ILE A 61 -1.18 -12.72 1.10
C ILE A 61 0.14 -12.00 1.39
N ALA A 62 0.57 -11.97 2.66
CA ALA A 62 1.84 -11.35 3.05
C ALA A 62 3.04 -12.01 2.36
N ALA A 63 3.06 -13.35 2.27
CA ALA A 63 4.09 -14.10 1.56
C ALA A 63 4.09 -13.78 0.06
N HIS A 64 2.92 -13.73 -0.59
CA HIS A 64 2.78 -13.33 -1.99
C HIS A 64 3.34 -11.92 -2.23
N LEU A 65 2.96 -10.95 -1.42
CA LEU A 65 3.48 -9.58 -1.50
C LEU A 65 5.00 -9.55 -1.24
N GLY A 66 5.50 -10.41 -0.34
CA GLY A 66 6.92 -10.61 -0.08
C GLY A 66 7.69 -11.06 -1.33
N THR A 67 7.15 -12.00 -2.13
CA THR A 67 7.78 -12.43 -3.40
C THR A 67 7.87 -11.30 -4.42
N ARG A 68 7.00 -10.30 -4.33
CA ARG A 68 7.01 -9.08 -5.15
C ARG A 68 7.95 -8.00 -4.62
N GLY A 69 8.65 -8.28 -3.53
CA GLY A 69 9.66 -7.41 -2.94
C GLY A 69 9.12 -6.40 -1.94
N TYR A 70 7.91 -6.58 -1.43
CA TYR A 70 7.36 -5.77 -0.33
C TYR A 70 7.74 -6.37 1.03
N SER A 71 7.97 -5.51 2.03
CA SER A 71 8.09 -5.89 3.43
C SER A 71 6.72 -5.73 4.08
N VAL A 72 6.09 -6.84 4.47
CA VAL A 72 4.74 -6.84 5.04
C VAL A 72 4.81 -7.10 6.53
N GLN A 73 4.27 -6.18 7.32
CA GLN A 73 4.06 -6.32 8.74
C GLN A 73 2.59 -6.63 9.01
N LEU A 74 2.29 -7.83 9.53
CA LEU A 74 0.96 -8.15 10.02
C LEU A 74 0.79 -7.52 11.41
N VAL A 75 -0.32 -6.81 11.62
CA VAL A 75 -0.68 -6.17 12.88
C VAL A 75 -2.13 -6.54 13.24
N ASP A 76 -2.45 -6.53 14.53
CA ASP A 76 -3.80 -6.88 14.97
C ASP A 76 -4.81 -5.77 14.65
N GLN A 77 -6.07 -6.10 14.65
CA GLN A 77 -7.19 -5.22 14.32
C GLN A 77 -7.30 -3.98 15.25
N ASP A 78 -6.79 -4.06 16.48
CA ASP A 78 -6.70 -2.96 17.44
C ASP A 78 -5.44 -2.09 17.27
N TYR A 79 -4.67 -2.30 16.18
CA TYR A 79 -3.48 -1.51 15.91
C TYR A 79 -3.81 -0.03 15.68
N ARG A 80 -3.06 0.85 16.32
CA ARG A 80 -3.31 2.31 16.24
C ARG A 80 -2.85 2.87 14.89
N PRO A 81 -3.74 3.53 14.12
CA PRO A 81 -3.44 4.06 12.79
C PRO A 81 -2.21 4.97 12.73
N GLU A 82 -1.96 5.77 13.78
CA GLU A 82 -0.85 6.73 13.82
C GLU A 82 0.52 6.06 13.73
N LEU A 83 0.62 4.79 14.14
CA LEU A 83 1.86 4.01 14.07
C LEU A 83 2.17 3.55 12.64
N ALA A 84 1.19 3.58 11.74
CA ALA A 84 1.33 3.21 10.33
C ALA A 84 1.62 4.40 9.40
N ARG A 85 1.80 5.62 9.93
CA ARG A 85 1.98 6.86 9.12
C ARG A 85 3.18 6.82 8.16
N ASP A 86 4.20 6.04 8.49
CA ASP A 86 5.42 5.92 7.69
C ASP A 86 5.37 4.70 6.73
N ALA A 87 4.28 3.94 6.74
CA ALA A 87 4.07 2.84 5.82
C ALA A 87 3.86 3.37 4.38
N ARG A 88 4.24 2.57 3.41
CA ARG A 88 4.00 2.87 2.00
C ARG A 88 2.57 2.57 1.57
N LEU A 89 1.97 1.58 2.21
CA LEU A 89 0.61 1.13 1.98
C LEU A 89 0.03 0.55 3.26
N ILE A 90 -1.24 0.82 3.49
CA ILE A 90 -2.08 0.10 4.44
C ILE A 90 -2.91 -0.92 3.68
N VAL A 91 -3.00 -2.12 4.21
CA VAL A 91 -3.96 -3.14 3.78
C VAL A 91 -4.84 -3.50 4.96
N ILE A 92 -6.16 -3.49 4.80
CA ILE A 92 -7.09 -3.98 5.82
C ILE A 92 -7.80 -5.20 5.24
N SER A 93 -7.59 -6.35 5.87
CA SER A 93 -8.19 -7.62 5.48
C SER A 93 -9.60 -7.77 6.02
N SER A 94 -10.47 -8.51 5.32
CA SER A 94 -11.79 -8.88 5.82
C SER A 94 -11.77 -9.92 6.96
N THR A 95 -10.58 -10.38 7.35
CA THR A 95 -10.43 -11.25 8.53
C THR A 95 -10.61 -10.51 9.85
N VAL A 96 -10.53 -9.18 9.84
CA VAL A 96 -10.78 -8.35 11.02
C VAL A 96 -12.27 -8.38 11.42
N SER A 97 -12.55 -8.09 12.68
CA SER A 97 -13.86 -7.67 13.13
C SER A 97 -13.96 -6.15 12.98
N SER A 98 -14.80 -5.64 12.09
CA SER A 98 -14.93 -4.20 11.82
C SER A 98 -15.18 -3.38 13.10
N LYS A 99 -15.86 -3.96 14.10
CA LYS A 99 -16.15 -3.33 15.41
C LYS A 99 -14.91 -3.16 16.28
N ASP A 100 -13.87 -3.96 16.06
CA ASP A 100 -12.64 -3.96 16.86
C ASP A 100 -11.52 -3.17 16.17
N VAL A 101 -11.73 -2.74 14.92
CA VAL A 101 -10.80 -1.88 14.20
C VAL A 101 -10.86 -0.46 14.75
N LEU A 102 -9.72 0.06 15.20
CA LEU A 102 -9.67 1.40 15.78
C LEU A 102 -9.98 2.49 14.72
N PRO A 103 -10.65 3.60 15.11
CA PRO A 103 -10.90 4.71 14.21
C PRO A 103 -9.61 5.45 13.84
N GLY A 104 -9.61 6.19 12.70
CA GLY A 104 -8.47 7.02 12.29
C GLY A 104 -7.89 6.64 10.92
N TRP A 105 -8.14 5.44 10.41
CA TRP A 105 -7.67 5.00 9.10
C TRP A 105 -8.19 5.89 7.95
N ARG A 106 -9.41 6.43 8.09
CA ARG A 106 -10.03 7.33 7.12
C ARG A 106 -9.18 8.56 6.82
N THR A 107 -8.59 9.16 7.83
CA THR A 107 -7.87 10.45 7.74
C THR A 107 -6.37 10.30 7.53
N LEU A 108 -5.84 9.06 7.60
CA LEU A 108 -4.42 8.80 7.44
C LEU A 108 -3.97 9.05 5.99
N SER A 109 -2.96 9.90 5.82
CA SER A 109 -2.40 10.26 4.51
C SER A 109 -1.45 9.20 3.95
N VAL A 110 -1.83 7.93 4.11
CA VAL A 110 -1.15 6.76 3.54
C VAL A 110 -2.14 6.05 2.62
N PRO A 111 -1.74 5.60 1.42
CA PRO A 111 -2.61 4.81 0.57
C PRO A 111 -3.18 3.60 1.29
N LEU A 112 -4.42 3.23 0.97
CA LEU A 112 -5.11 2.13 1.64
C LEU A 112 -5.82 1.25 0.61
N VAL A 113 -5.68 -0.07 0.76
CA VAL A 113 -6.43 -1.10 0.06
C VAL A 113 -7.19 -1.92 1.09
N THR A 114 -8.47 -2.17 0.87
CA THR A 114 -9.28 -3.02 1.74
C THR A 114 -10.19 -3.94 0.94
N TRP A 115 -10.54 -5.06 1.54
CA TRP A 115 -11.64 -5.92 1.13
C TRP A 115 -12.59 -6.20 2.30
N GLU A 116 -12.44 -5.43 3.40
CA GLU A 116 -13.41 -5.43 4.49
C GLU A 116 -14.56 -4.50 4.14
N ASN A 117 -15.69 -5.07 3.75
CA ASN A 117 -16.84 -4.31 3.28
C ASN A 117 -17.55 -3.56 4.44
N ASP A 118 -17.54 -4.11 5.65
CA ASP A 118 -18.18 -3.51 6.83
C ASP A 118 -17.42 -2.28 7.38
N LEU A 119 -16.24 -1.95 6.81
CA LEU A 119 -15.50 -0.73 7.12
C LEU A 119 -15.67 0.38 6.06
N LEU A 120 -16.40 0.12 4.97
CA LEU A 120 -16.48 1.07 3.85
C LEU A 120 -17.11 2.39 4.24
N ASP A 121 -18.10 2.41 5.13
CA ASP A 121 -18.72 3.63 5.65
C ASP A 121 -17.79 4.38 6.61
N ASP A 122 -17.11 3.69 7.51
CA ASP A 122 -16.12 4.27 8.42
C ASP A 122 -14.95 4.91 7.66
N LEU A 123 -14.56 4.32 6.54
CA LEU A 123 -13.55 4.83 5.62
C LEU A 123 -14.09 5.91 4.67
N ALA A 124 -15.40 6.21 4.71
CA ALA A 124 -16.11 7.09 3.77
C ALA A 124 -15.98 6.67 2.30
N MET A 125 -15.81 5.38 2.05
CA MET A 125 -15.71 4.81 0.70
C MET A 125 -17.06 4.41 0.12
N SER A 126 -18.11 4.30 0.96
CA SER A 126 -19.50 4.08 0.58
C SER A 126 -20.45 4.69 1.61
N GLY A 127 -21.77 4.66 1.35
CA GLY A 127 -22.79 4.94 2.36
C GLY A 127 -22.79 3.88 3.46
N LYS A 128 -23.68 4.04 4.48
CA LYS A 128 -23.64 3.29 5.74
C LYS A 128 -24.63 2.13 5.86
N ARG A 129 -25.43 1.85 4.82
CA ARG A 129 -26.49 0.86 4.89
C ARG A 129 -26.01 -0.49 4.39
N HIS A 130 -25.82 -1.42 5.32
CA HIS A 130 -25.51 -2.81 4.97
C HIS A 130 -26.55 -3.38 3.98
N ASP A 131 -26.12 -4.22 3.06
CA ASP A 131 -26.91 -4.80 1.95
C ASP A 131 -27.50 -3.78 0.95
N VAL A 132 -27.28 -2.48 1.16
CA VAL A 132 -27.75 -1.42 0.28
C VAL A 132 -26.58 -0.63 -0.31
N ASP A 133 -25.66 -0.18 0.53
CA ASP A 133 -24.52 0.64 0.15
C ASP A 133 -23.20 -0.17 0.10
N PHE A 134 -23.14 -1.29 0.83
CA PHE A 134 -22.05 -2.26 0.80
C PHE A 134 -22.55 -3.64 1.27
N GLY A 135 -21.77 -4.68 1.06
CA GLY A 135 -22.09 -6.03 1.51
C GLY A 135 -21.35 -7.10 0.74
N GLU A 136 -21.89 -8.31 0.79
CA GLU A 136 -21.34 -9.47 0.13
C GLU A 136 -22.35 -10.10 -0.84
N THR A 137 -21.85 -10.82 -1.83
CA THR A 137 -22.64 -11.64 -2.74
C THR A 137 -22.01 -13.02 -2.78
N GLU A 138 -22.80 -14.03 -2.40
CA GLU A 138 -22.35 -15.42 -2.37
C GLU A 138 -22.32 -16.06 -3.77
N LYS A 139 -21.51 -17.11 -3.90
CA LYS A 139 -21.46 -18.00 -5.07
C LYS A 139 -21.12 -17.30 -6.39
N GLU A 140 -20.32 -16.27 -6.30
CA GLU A 140 -19.83 -15.53 -7.45
C GLU A 140 -18.50 -16.09 -7.95
N ARG A 141 -18.21 -15.86 -9.22
CA ARG A 141 -16.96 -16.29 -9.86
C ARG A 141 -16.41 -15.29 -10.85
N TYR A 142 -17.26 -14.42 -11.37
CA TYR A 142 -16.96 -13.51 -12.47
C TYR A 142 -17.18 -12.07 -12.06
N LEU A 143 -16.34 -11.20 -12.60
CA LEU A 143 -16.55 -9.75 -12.59
C LEU A 143 -16.90 -9.27 -13.98
N TRP A 144 -17.52 -8.11 -14.04
CA TRP A 144 -17.68 -7.31 -15.26
C TRP A 144 -16.74 -6.11 -15.20
N LEU A 145 -15.68 -6.12 -16.03
CA LEU A 145 -14.75 -5.01 -16.13
C LEU A 145 -15.39 -3.88 -16.94
N VAL A 146 -15.65 -2.75 -16.27
CA VAL A 146 -16.28 -1.58 -16.87
C VAL A 146 -15.28 -0.51 -17.30
N ASN A 147 -14.08 -0.49 -16.67
CA ASN A 147 -13.03 0.48 -16.94
C ASN A 147 -11.69 -0.22 -17.25
N ALA A 148 -11.62 -0.87 -18.41
CA ALA A 148 -10.43 -1.57 -18.87
C ALA A 148 -9.18 -0.67 -19.05
N PRO A 149 -9.27 0.63 -19.40
CA PRO A 149 -8.11 1.52 -19.45
C PRO A 149 -7.49 1.84 -18.09
N HIS A 150 -8.21 1.64 -16.98
CA HIS A 150 -7.67 1.93 -15.66
C HIS A 150 -6.53 0.96 -15.30
N PRO A 151 -5.41 1.42 -14.70
CA PRO A 151 -4.28 0.55 -14.40
C PRO A 151 -4.63 -0.67 -13.52
N ILE A 152 -5.61 -0.54 -12.62
CA ILE A 152 -6.08 -1.67 -11.78
C ILE A 152 -6.72 -2.79 -12.63
N ALA A 153 -7.20 -2.49 -13.84
CA ALA A 153 -7.72 -3.52 -14.75
C ALA A 153 -6.61 -4.46 -15.30
N ALA A 154 -5.34 -4.20 -14.99
CA ALA A 154 -4.21 -5.06 -15.30
C ALA A 154 -4.05 -5.40 -16.80
N GLY A 155 -4.55 -4.54 -17.69
CA GLY A 155 -4.55 -4.79 -19.14
C GLY A 155 -5.59 -5.83 -19.61
N LEU A 156 -6.47 -6.28 -18.72
CA LEU A 156 -7.57 -7.16 -19.10
C LEU A 156 -8.61 -6.40 -19.95
N PRO A 157 -9.24 -7.06 -20.93
CA PRO A 157 -10.26 -6.43 -21.77
C PRO A 157 -11.51 -6.12 -20.97
N ALA A 158 -12.30 -5.13 -21.42
CA ALA A 158 -13.64 -4.87 -20.88
C ALA A 158 -14.54 -6.09 -21.04
N GLY A 159 -15.48 -6.27 -20.12
CA GLY A 159 -16.42 -7.38 -20.14
C GLY A 159 -16.14 -8.43 -19.05
N ILE A 160 -16.43 -9.68 -19.32
CA ILE A 160 -16.38 -10.76 -18.34
C ILE A 160 -14.93 -11.13 -18.01
N ALA A 161 -14.61 -11.14 -16.71
CA ALA A 161 -13.33 -11.67 -16.18
C ALA A 161 -13.59 -12.81 -15.18
N ASN A 162 -13.00 -13.98 -15.41
CA ASN A 162 -13.05 -15.09 -14.45
C ASN A 162 -12.00 -14.85 -13.36
N VAL A 163 -12.43 -14.48 -12.16
CA VAL A 163 -11.52 -14.07 -11.08
C VAL A 163 -11.35 -15.12 -9.98
N TYR A 164 -12.23 -16.12 -9.91
CA TYR A 164 -12.10 -17.23 -8.97
C TYR A 164 -12.04 -18.58 -9.68
N GLY A 165 -11.25 -19.51 -9.16
CA GLY A 165 -11.21 -20.89 -9.62
C GLY A 165 -12.49 -21.66 -9.33
N LYS A 166 -13.13 -21.39 -8.20
CA LYS A 166 -14.44 -21.90 -7.76
C LYS A 166 -15.30 -20.73 -7.31
N GLN A 167 -16.62 -20.92 -7.31
CA GLN A 167 -17.53 -19.92 -6.73
C GLN A 167 -17.15 -19.62 -5.27
N ALA A 168 -17.15 -18.35 -4.92
CA ALA A 168 -16.86 -17.83 -3.58
C ALA A 168 -17.68 -16.58 -3.31
N THR A 169 -17.62 -16.08 -2.09
CA THR A 169 -18.18 -14.79 -1.70
C THR A 169 -17.36 -13.65 -2.29
N MET A 170 -18.03 -12.61 -2.76
CA MET A 170 -17.43 -11.35 -3.21
C MET A 170 -17.96 -10.19 -2.39
N SER A 171 -17.05 -9.40 -1.84
CA SER A 171 -17.35 -8.10 -1.22
C SER A 171 -17.60 -7.04 -2.28
N TRP A 172 -18.51 -6.10 -2.00
CA TRP A 172 -18.85 -4.99 -2.90
C TRP A 172 -19.23 -3.74 -2.12
N GLY A 173 -19.20 -2.60 -2.79
CA GLY A 173 -19.69 -1.32 -2.29
C GLY A 173 -20.36 -0.48 -3.36
N LYS A 174 -21.08 0.56 -2.95
CA LYS A 174 -21.61 1.63 -3.81
C LYS A 174 -20.83 2.91 -3.50
N PRO A 175 -19.75 3.18 -4.22
CA PRO A 175 -18.94 4.36 -3.96
C PRO A 175 -19.62 5.65 -4.40
N GLY A 176 -19.20 6.76 -3.79
CA GLY A 176 -19.57 8.10 -4.21
C GLY A 176 -19.05 8.47 -5.60
N LEU A 177 -19.52 9.60 -6.13
CA LEU A 177 -19.26 10.03 -7.51
C LEU A 177 -17.79 10.33 -7.83
N GLY A 178 -16.95 10.55 -6.83
CA GLY A 178 -15.50 10.76 -7.04
C GLY A 178 -14.70 9.50 -7.30
N ALA A 179 -15.32 8.32 -7.21
CA ALA A 179 -14.64 7.04 -7.45
C ALA A 179 -14.54 6.70 -8.93
N SER A 180 -13.47 6.03 -9.29
CA SER A 180 -13.38 5.22 -10.50
C SER A 180 -13.85 3.81 -10.19
N ILE A 181 -14.94 3.36 -10.84
CA ILE A 181 -15.40 1.97 -10.77
C ILE A 181 -14.62 1.20 -11.84
N ILE A 182 -13.87 0.17 -11.44
CA ILE A 182 -13.07 -0.67 -12.33
C ILE A 182 -13.86 -1.90 -12.75
N ALA A 183 -14.52 -2.55 -11.80
CA ALA A 183 -15.32 -3.74 -12.07
C ALA A 183 -16.55 -3.81 -11.14
N SER A 184 -17.63 -4.37 -11.64
CA SER A 184 -18.80 -4.75 -10.84
C SER A 184 -18.91 -6.28 -10.73
N VAL A 185 -19.70 -6.76 -9.79
CA VAL A 185 -20.12 -8.16 -9.74
C VAL A 185 -20.88 -8.49 -11.03
N TYR A 186 -20.57 -9.63 -11.64
CA TYR A 186 -21.18 -10.01 -12.91
C TYR A 186 -22.72 -10.08 -12.82
N GLY A 187 -23.39 -9.40 -13.74
CA GLY A 187 -24.86 -9.31 -13.74
C GLY A 187 -25.46 -8.39 -12.68
N GLN A 188 -24.64 -7.72 -11.85
CA GLN A 188 -25.07 -6.83 -10.76
C GLN A 188 -24.36 -5.46 -10.86
N PRO A 189 -24.71 -4.60 -11.84
CA PRO A 189 -23.97 -3.38 -12.15
C PRO A 189 -23.92 -2.37 -11.00
N ASP A 190 -24.87 -2.43 -10.07
CA ASP A 190 -24.92 -1.54 -8.88
C ASP A 190 -23.94 -1.94 -7.77
N LYS A 191 -23.32 -3.12 -7.89
CA LYS A 191 -22.38 -3.64 -6.91
C LYS A 191 -20.97 -3.52 -7.45
N ALA A 192 -20.29 -2.42 -7.11
CA ALA A 192 -18.90 -2.23 -7.48
C ALA A 192 -18.00 -3.15 -6.65
N ALA A 193 -17.35 -4.10 -7.32
CA ALA A 193 -16.47 -5.10 -6.71
C ALA A 193 -15.02 -4.60 -6.64
N ILE A 194 -14.60 -3.74 -7.57
CA ILE A 194 -13.32 -3.02 -7.54
C ILE A 194 -13.61 -1.56 -7.88
N PHE A 195 -13.27 -0.68 -6.94
CA PHE A 195 -13.34 0.76 -7.17
C PHE A 195 -12.22 1.47 -6.43
N ALA A 196 -11.89 2.67 -6.88
CA ALA A 196 -10.77 3.41 -6.35
C ALA A 196 -11.04 4.92 -6.33
N TYR A 197 -10.45 5.60 -5.35
CA TYR A 197 -10.38 7.05 -5.25
C TYR A 197 -8.92 7.50 -5.42
N GLU A 198 -8.70 8.47 -6.29
CA GLU A 198 -7.42 9.19 -6.35
C GLU A 198 -7.28 10.09 -5.13
N THR A 199 -6.05 10.47 -4.80
CA THR A 199 -5.79 11.48 -3.76
C THR A 199 -6.54 12.77 -4.09
N GLY A 200 -7.29 13.31 -3.13
CA GLY A 200 -8.10 14.51 -3.30
C GLY A 200 -9.46 14.30 -3.96
N ALA A 201 -9.80 13.07 -4.39
CA ALA A 201 -11.14 12.77 -4.90
C ALA A 201 -12.19 12.89 -3.80
N THR A 202 -13.39 13.33 -4.16
CA THR A 202 -14.52 13.39 -3.23
C THR A 202 -15.05 12.00 -2.93
N MET A 203 -14.97 11.60 -1.68
CA MET A 203 -15.55 10.36 -1.14
C MET A 203 -16.94 10.65 -0.55
N ASP A 204 -17.57 9.63 0.04
CA ASP A 204 -18.83 9.82 0.75
C ASP A 204 -18.66 10.82 1.92
N TYR A 205 -19.80 11.37 2.39
CA TYR A 205 -19.86 12.39 3.45
C TYR A 205 -19.05 13.66 3.13
N GLU A 206 -18.93 14.01 1.83
CA GLU A 206 -18.23 15.22 1.35
C GLU A 206 -16.77 15.32 1.84
N THR A 207 -16.14 14.16 2.11
CA THR A 207 -14.74 14.11 2.49
C THR A 207 -13.82 13.93 1.28
N LEU A 208 -12.60 14.42 1.40
CA LEU A 208 -11.58 14.22 0.37
C LEU A 208 -10.68 13.04 0.75
N ALA A 209 -10.34 12.21 -0.23
CA ALA A 209 -9.39 11.11 -0.05
C ALA A 209 -8.01 11.68 0.33
N PRO A 210 -7.48 11.43 1.53
CA PRO A 210 -6.19 11.98 1.95
C PRO A 210 -5.00 11.33 1.23
N ALA A 211 -5.21 10.16 0.64
CA ALA A 211 -4.34 9.40 -0.24
C ALA A 211 -5.21 8.44 -1.05
N ARG A 212 -4.64 7.70 -1.99
CA ARG A 212 -5.39 6.70 -2.77
C ARG A 212 -6.11 5.70 -1.88
N ARG A 213 -7.33 5.34 -2.25
CA ARG A 213 -8.16 4.34 -1.57
C ARG A 213 -8.65 3.33 -2.60
N VAL A 214 -8.57 2.04 -2.27
CA VAL A 214 -9.04 0.96 -3.14
C VAL A 214 -9.89 0.00 -2.33
N MET A 215 -11.07 -0.31 -2.85
CA MET A 215 -11.86 -1.48 -2.46
C MET A 215 -11.58 -2.61 -3.44
N PHE A 216 -11.43 -3.83 -2.91
CA PHE A 216 -11.20 -5.04 -3.68
C PHE A 216 -12.17 -6.15 -3.25
N PHE A 217 -12.60 -6.98 -4.16
CA PHE A 217 -13.74 -7.89 -4.04
C PHE A 217 -13.54 -9.14 -3.17
N MET A 218 -12.36 -9.37 -2.61
CA MET A 218 -12.09 -10.60 -1.84
C MET A 218 -12.93 -10.71 -0.58
N SER A 219 -13.02 -11.92 -0.06
CA SER A 219 -13.52 -12.27 1.27
C SER A 219 -12.50 -13.09 2.06
N ASN A 220 -12.82 -13.46 3.30
CA ASN A 220 -11.89 -13.97 4.32
C ASN A 220 -10.93 -15.07 3.87
N ASP A 221 -11.36 -15.98 2.98
CA ASP A 221 -10.58 -17.15 2.58
C ASP A 221 -10.34 -17.23 1.06
N SER A 222 -10.80 -16.22 0.31
CA SER A 222 -10.88 -16.29 -1.14
C SER A 222 -9.54 -16.08 -1.87
N PHE A 223 -8.49 -15.58 -1.21
CA PHE A 223 -7.19 -15.32 -1.87
C PHE A 223 -6.60 -16.56 -2.55
N ALA A 224 -6.63 -17.72 -1.87
CA ALA A 224 -6.12 -18.97 -2.44
C ALA A 224 -6.97 -19.49 -3.63
N ASN A 225 -8.18 -18.97 -3.79
CA ASN A 225 -9.11 -19.31 -4.87
C ASN A 225 -9.05 -18.33 -6.05
N LEU A 226 -8.19 -17.30 -5.98
CA LEU A 226 -8.02 -16.38 -7.11
C LEU A 226 -7.54 -17.14 -8.36
N ALA A 227 -8.28 -16.97 -9.46
CA ALA A 227 -7.81 -17.36 -10.78
C ALA A 227 -6.73 -16.36 -11.25
N GLN A 228 -6.05 -16.65 -12.34
CA GLN A 228 -4.99 -15.81 -12.90
C GLN A 228 -5.43 -14.33 -13.05
N SER A 229 -6.61 -14.08 -13.62
CA SER A 229 -7.11 -12.72 -13.77
C SER A 229 -7.37 -12.04 -12.43
N GLY A 230 -7.88 -12.79 -11.43
CA GLY A 230 -8.09 -12.27 -10.07
C GLY A 230 -6.76 -11.86 -9.41
N GLN A 231 -5.73 -12.67 -9.58
CA GLN A 231 -4.40 -12.37 -9.05
C GLN A 231 -3.75 -11.18 -9.76
N GLN A 232 -3.91 -11.08 -11.10
CA GLN A 232 -3.43 -9.91 -11.85
C GLN A 232 -4.10 -8.61 -11.40
N LEU A 233 -5.42 -8.63 -11.17
CA LEU A 233 -6.17 -7.49 -10.65
C LEU A 233 -5.72 -7.13 -9.23
N PHE A 234 -5.49 -8.11 -8.34
CA PHE A 234 -4.97 -7.88 -6.99
C PHE A 234 -3.61 -7.19 -7.03
N ASP A 235 -2.69 -7.74 -7.79
CA ASP A 235 -1.35 -7.20 -7.94
C ASP A 235 -1.36 -5.77 -8.50
N ALA A 236 -2.21 -5.52 -9.48
CA ALA A 236 -2.37 -4.19 -10.07
C ALA A 236 -3.01 -3.19 -9.10
N ALA A 237 -3.94 -3.63 -8.23
CA ALA A 237 -4.53 -2.78 -7.20
C ALA A 237 -3.49 -2.32 -6.17
N ILE A 238 -2.64 -3.25 -5.72
CA ILE A 238 -1.51 -2.94 -4.81
C ILE A 238 -0.53 -1.97 -5.48
N ASP A 239 -0.10 -2.27 -6.71
CA ASP A 239 0.86 -1.43 -7.44
C ASP A 239 0.32 -0.03 -7.71
N TRP A 240 -0.96 0.07 -8.09
CA TRP A 240 -1.59 1.35 -8.33
C TRP A 240 -1.71 2.18 -7.04
N ALA A 241 -2.13 1.57 -5.94
CA ALA A 241 -2.25 2.26 -4.67
C ALA A 241 -0.91 2.86 -4.20
N ILE A 242 0.19 2.15 -4.40
CA ILE A 242 1.55 2.54 -3.98
C ILE A 242 2.16 3.62 -4.90
N LYS A 243 1.81 3.67 -6.18
CA LYS A 243 2.37 4.67 -7.11
C LYS A 243 1.97 6.08 -6.67
N ARG A 244 2.96 6.96 -6.64
CA ARG A 244 2.76 8.41 -6.46
C ARG A 244 2.42 9.05 -7.79
#